data_335bdaa6467717b105173bb750e03b35
#
_entry.id   335bdaa6467717b105173bb750e03b35
#
_cell.length_a   1.000
_cell.length_b   1.000
_cell.length_c   1.000
_cell.angle_alpha   90.00
_cell.angle_beta   90.00
_cell.angle_gamma   90.00
#
_symmetry.space_group_name_H-M   'P 1'
#
loop_
_entity.id
_entity.type
_entity.pdbx_description
1 polymer ?
#
loop_
_entity_poly.entity_id
_entity_poly.type
_entity_poly.pdbx_seq_one_letter_code
_entity_poly.pdbx_strand_id
1 'polypeptide(L)' 'MAKYVCDVCGWEYDEELGAPDLGIEPGTKFEDLPDDFECPLCFVGKDNFSEA' A
#
# COMPACT_ATOMS: atom_id res chain seq x y z
N MET A 1 9.95 4.55 -8.60
CA MET A 1 9.36 3.60 -7.65
C MET A 1 7.96 3.25 -8.09
N ALA A 2 7.44 2.13 -7.65
CA ALA A 2 6.16 1.62 -8.15
C ALA A 2 4.98 2.16 -7.35
N LYS A 3 3.80 2.07 -7.96
CA LYS A 3 2.53 2.32 -7.29
C LYS A 3 1.75 1.03 -7.25
N TYR A 4 1.06 0.81 -6.16
CA TYR A 4 0.21 -0.37 -5.99
C TYR A 4 -1.21 0.10 -5.73
N VAL A 5 -2.18 -0.59 -6.31
CA VAL A 5 -3.59 -0.21 -6.23
C VAL A 5 -4.37 -1.35 -5.58
N CYS A 6 -5.20 -1.01 -4.62
CA CYS A 6 -6.12 -1.98 -4.02
C CYS A 6 -7.14 -2.42 -5.07
N ASP A 7 -7.23 -3.72 -5.32
CA ASP A 7 -8.13 -4.26 -6.34
C ASP A 7 -9.60 -4.16 -5.94
N VAL A 8 -9.89 -3.87 -4.68
CA VAL A 8 -11.25 -3.83 -4.15
C VAL A 8 -11.81 -2.41 -4.15
N CYS A 9 -11.08 -1.44 -3.59
CA CYS A 9 -11.58 -0.08 -3.45
C CYS A 9 -10.84 0.96 -4.28
N GLY A 10 -9.70 0.60 -4.87
CA GLY A 10 -8.92 1.51 -5.71
C GLY A 10 -7.97 2.43 -4.96
N TRP A 11 -7.77 2.23 -3.67
CA TRP A 11 -6.79 3.02 -2.92
C TRP A 11 -5.38 2.76 -3.46
N GLU A 12 -4.61 3.83 -3.61
CA GLU A 12 -3.26 3.73 -4.18
C GLU A 12 -2.20 3.90 -3.11
N TYR A 13 -1.18 3.04 -3.15
CA TYR A 13 0.02 3.19 -2.36
C TYR A 13 1.17 3.57 -3.30
N ASP A 14 1.71 4.77 -3.12
CA ASP A 14 2.85 5.25 -3.90
C ASP A 14 4.10 5.09 -3.05
N GLU A 15 5.05 4.27 -3.52
CA GLU A 15 6.27 4.01 -2.77
C GLU A 15 7.11 5.26 -2.55
N GLU A 16 7.05 6.22 -3.45
CA GLU A 16 7.79 7.48 -3.28
C GLU A 16 7.22 8.36 -2.18
N LEU A 17 5.90 8.34 -2.05
CA LEU A 17 5.21 9.20 -1.07
C LEU A 17 5.03 8.50 0.27
N GLY A 18 5.03 7.17 0.28
CA GLY A 18 4.73 6.41 1.47
C GLY A 18 3.29 6.60 1.89
N ALA A 19 3.03 6.36 3.15
CA ALA A 19 1.72 6.59 3.75
C ALA A 19 1.93 7.10 5.19
N PRO A 20 2.30 8.39 5.36
CA PRO A 20 2.61 8.92 6.69
C PRO A 20 1.47 8.77 7.69
N ASP A 21 0.23 8.84 7.21
CA ASP A 21 -0.96 8.66 8.04
C ASP A 21 -1.02 7.27 8.67
N LEU A 22 -0.35 6.29 8.05
CA LEU A 22 -0.29 4.92 8.53
C LEU A 22 1.06 4.61 9.19
N GLY A 23 1.92 5.61 9.35
CA GLY A 23 3.23 5.42 9.91
C GLY A 23 4.25 4.84 8.93
N ILE A 24 3.99 4.93 7.63
CA ILE A 24 4.87 4.40 6.59
C ILE A 24 5.65 5.55 5.96
N GLU A 25 6.97 5.49 6.07
CA GLU A 25 7.84 6.55 5.57
C GLU A 25 7.88 6.58 4.04
N PRO A 26 8.08 7.77 3.42
CA PRO A 26 8.34 7.86 1.99
C PRO A 26 9.56 7.02 1.61
N GLY A 27 9.48 6.36 0.47
CA GLY A 27 10.56 5.50 -0.02
C GLY A 27 10.46 4.06 0.46
N THR A 28 9.43 3.71 1.23
CA THR A 28 9.21 2.34 1.67
C THR A 28 8.60 1.53 0.54
N LYS A 29 9.24 0.44 0.16
CA LYS A 29 8.72 -0.43 -0.89
C LYS A 29 7.52 -1.22 -0.39
N PHE A 30 6.59 -1.52 -1.29
CA PHE A 30 5.40 -2.29 -0.93
C PHE A 30 5.77 -3.65 -0.33
N GLU A 31 6.79 -4.30 -0.87
CA GLU A 31 7.28 -5.59 -0.38
C GLU A 31 7.86 -5.52 1.03
N ASP A 32 8.28 -4.32 1.47
CA ASP A 32 8.82 -4.11 2.81
C ASP A 32 7.75 -3.81 3.85
N LEU A 33 6.50 -3.68 3.43
CA LEU A 33 5.40 -3.48 4.35
C LEU A 33 5.15 -4.75 5.16
N PRO A 34 4.63 -4.63 6.39
CA PRO A 34 4.32 -5.82 7.20
C PRO A 34 3.39 -6.78 6.48
N ASP A 35 3.52 -8.07 6.76
CA ASP A 35 2.64 -9.08 6.16
C ASP A 35 1.18 -8.86 6.51
N ASP A 36 0.90 -8.22 7.63
CA ASP A 36 -0.45 -7.91 8.10
C ASP A 36 -0.93 -6.53 7.66
N PHE A 37 -0.20 -5.88 6.73
CA PHE A 37 -0.63 -4.60 6.19
C PHE A 37 -1.98 -4.75 5.50
N GLU A 38 -2.87 -3.79 5.73
CA GLU A 38 -4.21 -3.79 5.17
C GLU A 38 -4.51 -2.45 4.53
N CYS A 39 -5.37 -2.47 3.51
CA CYS A 39 -5.86 -1.24 2.91
C CYS A 39 -6.58 -0.40 3.97
N PRO A 40 -6.26 0.89 4.10
CA PRO A 40 -6.89 1.72 5.13
C PRO A 40 -8.36 2.01 4.87
N LEU A 41 -8.85 1.74 3.66
CA LEU A 41 -10.24 2.04 3.30
C LEU A 41 -11.14 0.81 3.40
N CYS A 42 -10.68 -0.34 2.90
CA CYS A 42 -11.51 -1.54 2.85
C CYS A 42 -10.95 -2.72 3.65
N PHE A 43 -9.76 -2.57 4.21
CA PHE A 43 -9.14 -3.54 5.13
C PHE A 43 -8.80 -4.89 4.51
N VAL A 44 -8.65 -4.97 3.19
CA VAL A 44 -8.15 -6.20 2.56
C VAL A 44 -6.63 -6.28 2.69
N GLY A 45 -6.09 -7.48 2.66
CA GLY A 45 -4.65 -7.69 2.83
C GLY A 45 -3.84 -7.35 1.58
N LYS A 46 -2.52 -7.53 1.68
CA LYS A 46 -1.57 -7.20 0.60
C LYS A 46 -1.85 -7.96 -0.68
N ASP A 47 -2.35 -9.17 -0.59
CA ASP A 47 -2.63 -10.02 -1.78
C ASP A 47 -3.72 -9.43 -2.68
N ASN A 48 -4.45 -8.45 -2.21
CA ASN A 48 -5.50 -7.78 -2.98
C ASN A 48 -5.01 -6.50 -3.63
N PHE A 49 -3.70 -6.33 -3.74
CA PHE A 49 -3.09 -5.17 -4.40
C PHE A 49 -2.40 -5.62 -5.68
N SER A 50 -2.46 -4.76 -6.69
CA SER A 50 -1.78 -4.97 -7.97
C SER A 50 -0.87 -3.79 -8.26
N GLU A 51 0.27 -4.05 -8.87
CA GLU A 51 1.18 -3.00 -9.29
C GLU A 51 0.55 -2.25 -10.47
N ALA A 52 0.50 -0.94 -10.35
CA ALA A 52 -0.06 -0.09 -11.40
C ALA A 52 0.94 0.18 -12.51
#